data_1ee3ec082851bb2ae4d49b26ebfc354c
#
_entry.id   1ee3ec082851bb2ae4d49b26ebfc354c
#
_cell.length_a   1.000
_cell.length_b   1.000
_cell.length_c   1.000
_cell.angle_alpha   90.00
_cell.angle_beta   90.00
_cell.angle_gamma   90.00
#
_symmetry.space_group_name_H-M   'P 1'
#
loop_
_entity.id
_entity.type
_entity.pdbx_description
1 polymer ?
#
loop_
_entity_poly.entity_id
_entity_poly.type
_entity_poly.pdbx_seq_one_letter_code
_entity_poly.pdbx_strand_id
1 'polypeptide(L)'
;MASITQTIPNFIGGVSQQPDQLKLPGQVSEVVNAIPDITRGLYKRPGAARKGTDPLPNVQSGGSWFHYHRDEEEGSYIGQVAADGQLRMWKAAGDNSGAEQTIVYGTGGQTAIQNYLATSNPENLQFLNINDTTFVSSRDSSNCLLYTSPSPRDSSP
;
A
#
# COMPACT_ATOMS: atom_id res chain seq x y z
N MET A 1 38.01 -16.82 -37.89
CA MET A 1 37.45 -16.69 -36.53
C MET A 1 36.16 -17.50 -36.47
N ALA A 2 36.03 -18.44 -35.54
CA ALA A 2 34.80 -19.14 -35.34
C ALA A 2 33.79 -18.21 -34.67
N SER A 3 32.59 -18.11 -35.23
CA SER A 3 31.50 -17.35 -34.59
C SER A 3 30.93 -18.16 -33.43
N ILE A 4 30.90 -17.58 -32.24
CA ILE A 4 30.23 -18.16 -31.08
C ILE A 4 28.77 -17.73 -31.15
N THR A 5 27.88 -18.68 -31.34
CA THR A 5 26.44 -18.45 -31.31
C THR A 5 25.91 -18.88 -29.95
N GLN A 6 25.41 -17.95 -29.17
CA GLN A 6 24.74 -18.24 -27.92
C GLN A 6 23.22 -18.09 -28.14
N THR A 7 22.48 -19.16 -27.94
CA THR A 7 21.03 -19.11 -27.93
C THR A 7 20.55 -18.87 -26.52
N ILE A 8 19.92 -17.72 -26.28
CA ILE A 8 19.23 -17.45 -25.03
C ILE A 8 17.81 -17.98 -25.20
N PRO A 9 17.39 -19.00 -24.43
CA PRO A 9 16.01 -19.45 -24.45
C PRO A 9 15.06 -18.31 -24.02
N ASN A 10 13.92 -18.52 -23.59
CA ASN A 10 13.01 -17.49 -23.10
C ASN A 10 13.45 -16.95 -21.71
N PHE A 11 13.05 -15.72 -21.37
CA PHE A 11 13.34 -15.09 -20.08
C PHE A 11 12.27 -15.43 -19.02
N ILE A 12 12.00 -16.73 -18.85
CA ILE A 12 10.97 -17.21 -17.89
C ILE A 12 11.51 -17.49 -16.50
N GLY A 13 12.84 -17.46 -16.32
CA GLY A 13 13.50 -17.74 -15.04
C GLY A 13 13.31 -16.66 -13.97
N GLY A 14 12.64 -15.56 -14.32
CA GLY A 14 12.37 -14.46 -13.40
C GLY A 14 13.59 -13.57 -13.12
N VAL A 15 13.44 -12.69 -12.11
CA VAL A 15 14.50 -11.76 -11.69
C VAL A 15 15.35 -12.44 -10.61
N SER A 16 16.68 -12.41 -10.80
CA SER A 16 17.62 -12.95 -9.83
C SER A 16 18.62 -11.86 -9.39
N GLN A 17 18.83 -11.76 -8.09
CA GLN A 17 19.83 -10.88 -7.47
C GLN A 17 21.24 -11.51 -7.39
N GLN A 18 21.39 -12.73 -7.89
CA GLN A 18 22.69 -13.40 -7.92
C GLN A 18 23.66 -12.69 -8.88
N PRO A 19 24.98 -12.79 -8.64
CA PRO A 19 25.97 -12.39 -9.62
C PRO A 19 25.74 -13.06 -10.98
N ASP A 20 26.07 -12.37 -12.07
CA ASP A 20 25.77 -12.82 -13.44
C ASP A 20 26.35 -14.21 -13.77
N GLN A 21 27.48 -14.56 -13.15
CA GLN A 21 28.13 -15.87 -13.33
C GLN A 21 27.35 -17.05 -12.70
N LEU A 22 26.48 -16.74 -11.73
CA LEU A 22 25.67 -17.74 -11.02
C LEU A 22 24.21 -17.78 -11.48
N LYS A 23 23.81 -16.88 -12.38
CA LYS A 23 22.46 -16.89 -12.94
C LYS A 23 22.23 -18.06 -13.84
N LEU A 24 21.07 -18.68 -13.68
CA LEU A 24 20.63 -19.74 -14.58
C LEU A 24 20.20 -19.13 -15.93
N PRO A 25 20.33 -19.90 -17.04
CA PRO A 25 19.82 -19.46 -18.33
C PRO A 25 18.35 -19.07 -18.26
N GLY A 26 18.00 -17.89 -18.78
CA GLY A 26 16.65 -17.36 -18.74
C GLY A 26 16.30 -16.51 -17.53
N GLN A 27 17.21 -16.35 -16.56
CA GLN A 27 17.09 -15.36 -15.52
C GLN A 27 17.59 -13.99 -15.98
N VAL A 28 16.98 -12.93 -15.43
CA VAL A 28 17.31 -11.53 -15.72
C VAL A 28 17.68 -10.77 -14.45
N SER A 29 18.49 -9.73 -14.60
CA SER A 29 18.88 -8.88 -13.46
C SER A 29 17.79 -7.91 -13.08
N GLU A 30 17.07 -7.40 -14.08
CA GLU A 30 16.01 -6.41 -13.88
C GLU A 30 14.94 -6.59 -14.96
N VAL A 31 13.69 -6.36 -14.58
CA VAL A 31 12.53 -6.36 -15.49
C VAL A 31 11.70 -5.12 -15.25
N VAL A 32 11.57 -4.30 -16.29
CA VAL A 32 10.76 -3.09 -16.24
C VAL A 32 9.56 -3.24 -17.18
N ASN A 33 8.36 -3.09 -16.64
CA ASN A 33 7.09 -3.19 -17.38
C ASN A 33 6.88 -4.48 -18.19
N ALA A 34 7.51 -5.58 -17.76
CA ALA A 34 7.31 -6.89 -18.33
C ALA A 34 7.07 -7.93 -17.25
N ILE A 35 6.43 -9.02 -17.61
CA ILE A 35 6.09 -10.13 -16.72
C ILE A 35 6.63 -11.42 -17.35
N PRO A 36 7.49 -12.17 -16.67
CA PRO A 36 7.89 -13.50 -17.10
C PRO A 36 6.75 -14.50 -16.86
N ASP A 37 6.39 -15.26 -17.88
CA ASP A 37 5.32 -16.25 -17.84
C ASP A 37 5.78 -17.55 -18.51
N ILE A 38 5.48 -18.68 -17.91
CA ILE A 38 5.93 -19.99 -18.38
C ILE A 38 5.34 -20.30 -19.76
N THR A 39 4.13 -19.85 -20.05
CA THR A 39 3.42 -20.16 -21.29
C THR A 39 3.67 -19.15 -22.41
N ARG A 40 3.86 -17.89 -22.06
CA ARG A 40 3.98 -16.77 -23.00
C ARG A 40 5.40 -16.22 -23.14
N GLY A 41 6.32 -16.65 -22.27
CA GLY A 41 7.64 -16.06 -22.19
C GLY A 41 7.60 -14.70 -21.50
N LEU A 42 8.47 -13.78 -21.91
CA LEU A 42 8.47 -12.41 -21.40
C LEU A 42 7.47 -11.58 -22.21
N TYR A 43 6.44 -11.08 -21.56
CA TYR A 43 5.45 -10.22 -22.21
C TYR A 43 5.26 -8.88 -21.48
N LYS A 44 4.73 -7.90 -22.19
CA LYS A 44 4.49 -6.56 -21.65
C LYS A 44 3.44 -6.62 -20.53
N ARG A 45 3.71 -5.97 -19.41
CA ARG A 45 2.74 -5.79 -18.34
C ARG A 45 1.48 -5.10 -18.91
N PRO A 46 0.28 -5.63 -18.65
CA PRO A 46 -0.95 -4.95 -19.02
C PRO A 46 -1.02 -3.56 -18.36
N GLY A 47 -1.60 -2.62 -19.04
CA GLY A 47 -1.89 -1.30 -18.47
C GLY A 47 -2.89 -1.40 -17.32
N ALA A 48 -2.90 -0.40 -16.46
CA ALA A 48 -3.94 -0.28 -15.46
C ALA A 48 -5.30 -0.10 -16.15
N ALA A 49 -6.26 -0.92 -15.80
CA ALA A 49 -7.65 -0.77 -16.22
C ALA A 49 -8.41 -0.03 -15.11
N ARG A 50 -9.18 0.99 -15.51
CA ARG A 50 -10.07 1.68 -14.59
C ARG A 50 -11.15 0.70 -14.14
N LYS A 51 -11.37 0.59 -12.84
CA LYS A 51 -12.44 -0.18 -12.26
C LYS A 51 -13.61 0.77 -11.94
N GLY A 52 -14.78 0.47 -12.49
CA GLY A 52 -15.96 1.33 -12.36
C GLY A 52 -16.06 2.40 -13.47
N THR A 53 -17.23 2.97 -13.61
CA THR A 53 -17.56 4.00 -14.62
C THR A 53 -17.26 5.41 -14.11
N ASP A 54 -17.45 5.64 -12.82
CA ASP A 54 -17.35 6.95 -12.20
C ASP A 54 -16.13 7.09 -11.30
N PRO A 55 -15.59 8.30 -11.13
CA PRO A 55 -14.61 8.58 -10.09
C PRO A 55 -15.18 8.29 -8.71
N LEU A 56 -14.32 7.94 -7.75
CA LEU A 56 -14.75 7.86 -6.36
C LEU A 56 -15.31 9.22 -5.91
N PRO A 57 -16.49 9.25 -5.28
CA PRO A 57 -17.10 10.50 -4.83
C PRO A 57 -16.26 11.12 -3.69
N ASN A 58 -16.29 12.43 -3.59
CA ASN A 58 -15.74 13.19 -2.45
C ASN A 58 -14.23 12.97 -2.15
N VAL A 59 -13.46 12.45 -3.09
CA VAL A 59 -12.00 12.34 -2.94
C VAL A 59 -11.38 13.73 -2.75
N GLN A 60 -10.52 13.85 -1.73
CA GLN A 60 -9.78 15.07 -1.48
C GLN A 60 -8.42 15.04 -2.19
N SER A 61 -7.94 16.22 -2.63
CA SER A 61 -6.59 16.36 -3.16
C SER A 61 -5.57 16.18 -2.03
N GLY A 62 -4.55 15.37 -2.26
CA GLY A 62 -3.59 15.00 -1.22
C GLY A 62 -4.16 13.96 -0.25
N GLY A 63 -3.46 13.72 0.82
CA GLY A 63 -3.86 12.74 1.82
C GLY A 63 -3.22 11.37 1.62
N SER A 64 -3.34 10.56 2.65
CA SER A 64 -2.80 9.21 2.71
C SER A 64 -3.85 8.20 2.32
N TRP A 65 -3.43 7.20 1.55
CA TRP A 65 -4.32 6.14 1.09
C TRP A 65 -3.96 4.83 1.76
N PHE A 66 -4.98 4.03 2.08
CA PHE A 66 -4.80 2.68 2.58
C PHE A 66 -5.81 1.73 1.98
N HIS A 67 -5.49 0.45 2.02
CA HIS A 67 -6.34 -0.63 1.55
C HIS A 67 -6.76 -1.46 2.76
N TYR A 68 -8.03 -1.84 2.80
CA TYR A 68 -8.59 -2.72 3.80
C TYR A 68 -9.31 -3.88 3.11
N HIS A 69 -8.98 -5.09 3.48
CA HIS A 69 -9.65 -6.30 3.01
C HIS A 69 -10.24 -7.00 4.22
N ARG A 70 -11.53 -7.20 4.22
CA ARG A 70 -12.21 -7.85 5.33
C ARG A 70 -12.25 -9.37 5.12
N ASP A 71 -13.04 -9.81 4.15
CA ASP A 71 -13.23 -11.22 3.82
C ASP A 71 -13.64 -11.37 2.34
N GLU A 72 -13.93 -12.60 1.91
CA GLU A 72 -14.36 -12.87 0.55
C GLU A 72 -15.79 -12.39 0.25
N GLU A 73 -16.65 -12.32 1.27
CA GLU A 73 -18.06 -11.90 1.09
C GLU A 73 -18.18 -10.38 1.03
N GLU A 74 -17.57 -9.69 1.98
CA GLU A 74 -17.63 -8.23 2.04
C GLU A 74 -16.61 -7.56 1.11
N GLY A 75 -15.49 -8.21 0.85
CA GLY A 75 -14.48 -7.79 -0.11
C GLY A 75 -13.52 -6.74 0.42
N SER A 76 -13.04 -5.92 -0.50
CA SER A 76 -11.99 -4.93 -0.26
C SER A 76 -12.53 -3.52 -0.24
N TYR A 77 -11.89 -2.68 0.56
CA TYR A 77 -12.19 -1.26 0.69
C TYR A 77 -10.92 -0.45 0.44
N ILE A 78 -11.09 0.78 -0.01
CA ILE A 78 -10.02 1.77 -0.13
C ILE A 78 -10.39 2.91 0.81
N GLY A 79 -9.45 3.29 1.66
CA GLY A 79 -9.60 4.43 2.55
C GLY A 79 -8.68 5.58 2.18
N GLN A 80 -9.12 6.79 2.46
CA GLN A 80 -8.32 8.00 2.37
C GLN A 80 -8.42 8.77 3.69
N VAL A 81 -7.28 9.22 4.18
CA VAL A 81 -7.20 10.23 5.22
C VAL A 81 -6.75 11.53 4.55
N ALA A 82 -7.62 12.52 4.53
CA ALA A 82 -7.33 13.82 3.97
C ALA A 82 -6.36 14.64 4.86
N ALA A 83 -5.80 15.72 4.34
CA ALA A 83 -4.85 16.56 5.08
C ALA A 83 -5.43 17.17 6.37
N ASP A 84 -6.73 17.38 6.41
CA ASP A 84 -7.49 17.85 7.58
C ASP A 84 -7.88 16.74 8.57
N GLY A 85 -7.44 15.50 8.31
CA GLY A 85 -7.74 14.33 9.13
C GLY A 85 -9.09 13.68 8.85
N GLN A 86 -9.85 14.14 7.86
CA GLN A 86 -11.10 13.47 7.48
C GLN A 86 -10.81 12.08 6.91
N LEU A 87 -11.46 11.09 7.47
CA LEU A 87 -11.41 9.72 7.02
C LEU A 87 -12.59 9.44 6.06
N ARG A 88 -12.29 8.82 4.93
CA ARG A 88 -13.28 8.36 3.96
C ARG A 88 -12.97 6.94 3.54
N MET A 89 -14.00 6.18 3.22
CA MET A 89 -13.85 4.80 2.75
C MET A 89 -14.80 4.52 1.60
N TRP A 90 -14.35 3.75 0.64
CA TRP A 90 -15.13 3.29 -0.50
C TRP A 90 -14.97 1.79 -0.68
N LYS A 91 -16.03 1.14 -1.11
CA LYS A 91 -15.98 -0.27 -1.47
C LYS A 91 -15.18 -0.44 -2.77
N ALA A 92 -14.13 -1.25 -2.76
CA ALA A 92 -13.22 -1.41 -3.89
C ALA A 92 -13.66 -2.50 -4.88
N ALA A 93 -14.44 -3.49 -4.43
CA ALA A 93 -14.86 -4.63 -5.24
C ALA A 93 -16.26 -5.12 -4.87
N GLY A 94 -16.85 -5.92 -5.76
CA GLY A 94 -18.18 -6.47 -5.59
C GLY A 94 -19.29 -5.47 -5.96
N ASP A 95 -20.50 -5.79 -5.53
CA ASP A 95 -21.67 -4.93 -5.72
C ASP A 95 -21.48 -3.60 -4.99
N ASN A 96 -21.92 -2.53 -5.62
CA ASN A 96 -21.72 -1.15 -5.16
C ASN A 96 -20.22 -0.72 -5.08
N SER A 97 -19.38 -1.28 -5.93
CA SER A 97 -17.98 -0.84 -6.07
C SER A 97 -17.93 0.67 -6.39
N GLY A 98 -17.13 1.41 -5.61
CA GLY A 98 -17.03 2.87 -5.69
C GLY A 98 -17.97 3.62 -4.75
N ALA A 99 -18.93 2.95 -4.10
CA ALA A 99 -19.80 3.61 -3.14
C ALA A 99 -19.04 4.01 -1.87
N GLU A 100 -19.22 5.28 -1.47
CA GLU A 100 -18.68 5.78 -0.20
C GLU A 100 -19.43 5.13 0.98
N GLN A 101 -18.66 4.73 1.98
CA GLN A 101 -19.16 4.08 3.19
C GLN A 101 -19.36 5.09 4.31
N THR A 102 -20.41 4.93 5.07
CA THR A 102 -20.65 5.75 6.26
C THR A 102 -19.71 5.34 7.39
N ILE A 103 -18.98 6.30 7.93
CA ILE A 103 -18.06 6.08 9.06
C ILE A 103 -18.78 6.43 10.35
N VAL A 104 -18.80 5.48 11.28
CA VAL A 104 -19.34 5.68 12.62
C VAL A 104 -18.17 5.90 13.59
N TYR A 105 -18.16 7.05 14.25
CA TYR A 105 -17.12 7.40 15.20
C TYR A 105 -17.46 6.88 16.60
N GLY A 106 -16.49 6.25 17.25
CA GLY A 106 -16.62 5.75 18.61
C GLY A 106 -16.40 6.82 19.68
N THR A 107 -16.02 6.38 20.87
CA THR A 107 -15.73 7.25 22.02
C THR A 107 -14.63 8.26 21.69
N GLY A 108 -14.82 9.52 22.02
CA GLY A 108 -13.92 10.63 21.66
C GLY A 108 -14.39 11.43 20.45
N GLY A 109 -15.26 10.84 19.63
CA GLY A 109 -15.90 11.54 18.54
C GLY A 109 -15.03 11.83 17.34
N GLN A 110 -15.66 12.36 16.31
CA GLN A 110 -15.03 12.67 15.02
C GLN A 110 -13.87 13.67 15.15
N THR A 111 -14.06 14.73 15.92
CA THR A 111 -13.08 15.82 16.04
C THR A 111 -11.75 15.35 16.63
N ALA A 112 -11.78 14.49 17.64
CA ALA A 112 -10.55 13.99 18.26
C ALA A 112 -9.75 13.11 17.27
N ILE A 113 -10.45 12.27 16.51
CA ILE A 113 -9.82 11.42 15.49
C ILE A 113 -9.26 12.27 14.35
N GLN A 114 -10.01 13.24 13.86
CA GLN A 114 -9.54 14.14 12.81
C GLN A 114 -8.30 14.93 13.25
N ASN A 115 -8.30 15.46 14.45
CA ASN A 115 -7.13 16.17 14.97
C ASN A 115 -5.87 15.29 15.07
N TYR A 116 -6.05 14.02 15.43
CA TYR A 116 -4.94 13.05 15.47
C TYR A 116 -4.41 12.69 14.09
N LEU A 117 -5.29 12.58 13.10
CA LEU A 117 -4.96 12.16 11.73
C LEU A 117 -4.55 13.35 10.84
N ALA A 118 -4.83 14.56 11.22
CA ALA A 118 -4.50 15.75 10.44
C ALA A 118 -2.99 15.87 10.27
N THR A 119 -2.53 15.97 9.03
CA THR A 119 -1.11 16.17 8.71
C THR A 119 -0.95 16.77 7.32
N SER A 120 0.02 17.67 7.18
CA SER A 120 0.39 18.26 5.90
C SER A 120 1.22 17.32 5.02
N ASN A 121 1.83 16.29 5.62
CA ASN A 121 2.63 15.31 4.91
C ASN A 121 1.98 13.92 4.98
N PRO A 122 1.43 13.40 3.86
CA PRO A 122 0.79 12.09 3.82
C PRO A 122 1.69 10.93 4.28
N GLU A 123 3.01 11.06 4.17
CA GLU A 123 3.97 10.02 4.58
C GLU A 123 4.09 9.87 6.11
N ASN A 124 3.56 10.83 6.86
CA ASN A 124 3.55 10.77 8.33
C ASN A 124 2.53 9.75 8.87
N LEU A 125 1.55 9.35 8.06
CA LEU A 125 0.58 8.34 8.45
C LEU A 125 1.03 6.95 8.02
N GLN A 126 0.99 6.02 8.94
CA GLN A 126 1.27 4.60 8.70
C GLN A 126 0.03 3.76 9.01
N PHE A 127 -0.23 2.81 8.13
CA PHE A 127 -1.38 1.93 8.23
C PHE A 127 -0.91 0.48 8.33
N LEU A 128 -1.50 -0.26 9.26
CA LEU A 128 -1.27 -1.68 9.44
C LEU A 128 -2.62 -2.40 9.56
N ASN A 129 -2.89 -3.28 8.63
CA ASN A 129 -4.10 -4.10 8.64
C ASN A 129 -3.79 -5.45 9.27
N ILE A 130 -4.54 -5.81 10.29
CA ILE A 130 -4.49 -7.11 10.94
C ILE A 130 -5.92 -7.62 11.10
N ASN A 131 -6.26 -8.69 10.41
CA ASN A 131 -7.62 -9.20 10.34
C ASN A 131 -8.61 -8.07 9.98
N ASP A 132 -9.66 -7.89 10.78
CA ASP A 132 -10.72 -6.89 10.57
C ASP A 132 -10.40 -5.51 11.17
N THR A 133 -9.15 -5.25 11.47
CA THR A 133 -8.74 -4.01 12.13
C THR A 133 -7.62 -3.32 11.38
N THR A 134 -7.77 -2.02 11.15
CA THR A 134 -6.71 -1.16 10.64
C THR A 134 -6.17 -0.29 11.77
N PHE A 135 -4.90 -0.47 12.08
CA PHE A 135 -4.17 0.42 13.00
C PHE A 135 -3.60 1.58 12.20
N VAL A 136 -3.82 2.79 12.70
CA VAL A 136 -3.28 4.00 12.10
C VAL A 136 -2.39 4.70 13.12
N SER A 137 -1.16 4.99 12.75
CA SER A 137 -0.25 5.79 13.57
C SER A 137 0.19 7.05 12.82
N SER A 138 0.24 8.16 13.54
CA SER A 138 0.75 9.43 13.04
C SER A 138 2.17 9.67 13.58
N ARG A 139 3.09 10.01 12.69
CA ARG A 139 4.45 10.46 13.02
C ARG A 139 4.54 11.97 13.09
N ASP A 140 3.43 12.66 12.97
CA ASP A 140 3.43 14.11 13.08
C ASP A 140 3.84 14.50 14.50
N SER A 141 4.80 15.42 14.62
CA SER A 141 5.36 15.85 15.89
C SER A 141 4.32 16.49 16.81
N SER A 142 3.26 17.06 16.25
CA SER A 142 2.14 17.63 16.99
C SER A 142 1.28 16.59 17.71
N ASN A 143 1.31 15.33 17.21
CA ASN A 143 0.53 14.23 17.73
C ASN A 143 1.37 13.18 18.47
N CYS A 144 2.69 13.35 18.48
CA CYS A 144 3.60 12.49 19.19
C CYS A 144 3.49 12.76 20.71
N LEU A 145 2.90 11.84 21.44
CA LEU A 145 3.01 11.80 22.88
C LEU A 145 4.48 11.53 23.22
N LEU A 146 5.20 12.55 23.67
CA LEU A 146 6.49 12.37 24.32
C LEU A 146 6.27 11.54 25.59
N TYR A 147 6.40 10.24 25.46
CA TYR A 147 6.52 9.36 26.59
C TYR A 147 7.92 9.59 27.18
N THR A 148 8.03 10.52 28.11
CA THR A 148 9.16 10.52 29.03
C THR A 148 8.94 9.37 30.00
N SER A 149 9.36 8.18 29.60
CA SER A 149 9.56 7.09 30.55
C SER A 149 10.64 7.58 31.53
N PRO A 150 10.36 7.64 32.83
CA PRO A 150 11.43 7.89 33.79
C PRO A 150 12.48 6.80 33.60
N SER A 151 13.71 7.21 33.32
CA SER A 151 14.83 6.30 33.17
C SER A 151 14.94 5.45 34.45
N PRO A 152 15.07 4.14 34.38
CA PRO A 152 15.29 3.30 35.57
C PRO A 152 16.56 3.65 36.36
N ARG A 153 17.36 4.62 35.88
CA ARG A 153 18.61 5.06 36.53
C ARG A 153 18.43 6.19 37.56
N ASP A 154 17.24 6.81 37.64
CA ASP A 154 17.02 7.92 38.57
C ASP A 154 16.45 7.47 39.94
N SER A 155 16.48 6.19 40.24
CA SER A 155 16.18 5.65 41.57
C SER A 155 17.45 5.15 42.25
N SER A 156 18.40 6.06 42.49
CA SER A 156 19.45 5.80 43.48
C SER A 156 19.28 6.77 44.62
N PRO A 157 19.21 6.27 45.89
CA PRO A 157 19.09 7.10 47.05
C PRO A 157 20.35 7.91 47.33
#